data_969828991239245bbfd2f352a5e601fa
#
_entry.id   969828991239245bbfd2f352a5e601fa
#
_cell.length_a   1.000
_cell.length_b   1.000
_cell.length_c   1.000
_cell.angle_alpha   90.00
_cell.angle_beta   90.00
_cell.angle_gamma   90.00
#
_symmetry.space_group_name_H-M   'P 1'
#
loop_
_entity.id
_entity.type
_entity.pdbx_description
1 polymer ?
#
loop_
_entity_poly.entity_id
_entity_poly.type
_entity_poly.pdbx_seq_one_letter_code
_entity_poly.pdbx_strand_id
1 'polypeptide(L)'
;VIDPMRIRFCVEKALYLAYNGRPGPTWLDIPLNVQAAMIETDDLIGFDSEDYEAGGTGWAAESASEIPEDTAGKGEFRAKLPARVTKETARAIIEKVRTSKRPVINAGNGIRIGAAHDVFMRVVEKLGIPVVTGADSIDCIYDEHPLYIGKGGNVGDRPGNFAIQNSDLVLSLGSRLSFRQVGYRFTTWAREAYVIVNDIDAEELKKPTLHVDMPVHADVKDLLTVMDEVLSEEGKADGAASMTQEYKDAQAEWLRICQGWKHDYPVVLPKHMNGGTETEANVYAFAYEMSRRLNENQIVVVGNGSANVVCGHANIVKKGQRFISNSGIASMGYGLPASIGACVADHSQDIILITGDGSIQMNLQELETVVSHRMPIKIFIINNGGYHSIRQTQKNFFGEPLIGIGVDSGDLGFPSMEKLAWAYGFPYVSIHGNKELGEKVEETLAMDGPVICEVFVTLDQNFEPKSAAKRLPDGTLVSPPLEDLSPFLPDEEMDRIMLIPRIKK
;
A
#
# COMPACT_ATOMS: atom_id res chain seq x y z
N VAL A 1 -32.70 -8.18 3.92
CA VAL A 1 -33.64 -8.50 2.83
C VAL A 1 -34.86 -9.23 3.42
N ILE A 2 -36.03 -8.64 3.41
CA ILE A 2 -37.25 -9.24 3.96
C ILE A 2 -38.23 -9.75 2.89
N ASP A 3 -38.11 -9.24 1.68
CA ASP A 3 -38.88 -9.69 0.51
C ASP A 3 -37.96 -10.47 -0.44
N PRO A 4 -38.21 -11.77 -0.71
CA PRO A 4 -37.39 -12.55 -1.63
C PRO A 4 -37.31 -11.98 -3.05
N MET A 5 -38.37 -11.33 -3.54
CA MET A 5 -38.40 -10.74 -4.88
C MET A 5 -37.46 -9.53 -5.03
N ARG A 6 -36.93 -9.02 -3.92
CA ARG A 6 -35.97 -7.90 -3.93
C ARG A 6 -34.52 -8.33 -3.86
N ILE A 7 -34.24 -9.62 -3.87
CA ILE A 7 -32.85 -10.12 -3.66
C ILE A 7 -31.90 -9.57 -4.71
N ARG A 8 -32.28 -9.53 -5.99
CA ARG A 8 -31.48 -9.02 -7.08
C ARG A 8 -31.13 -7.54 -6.86
N PHE A 9 -32.15 -6.70 -6.61
CA PHE A 9 -31.97 -5.29 -6.30
C PHE A 9 -31.01 -5.07 -5.12
N CYS A 10 -31.20 -5.78 -4.02
CA CYS A 10 -30.40 -5.63 -2.82
C CYS A 10 -28.94 -6.02 -3.06
N VAL A 11 -28.68 -7.11 -3.79
CA VAL A 11 -27.32 -7.58 -4.12
C VAL A 11 -26.63 -6.58 -5.08
N GLU A 12 -27.30 -6.18 -6.15
CA GLU A 12 -26.74 -5.23 -7.13
C GLU A 12 -26.46 -3.87 -6.48
N LYS A 13 -27.38 -3.35 -5.65
CA LYS A 13 -27.17 -2.11 -4.89
C LYS A 13 -26.02 -2.22 -3.90
N ALA A 14 -25.91 -3.34 -3.17
CA ALA A 14 -24.82 -3.58 -2.25
C ALA A 14 -23.46 -3.61 -2.98
N LEU A 15 -23.39 -4.28 -4.12
CA LEU A 15 -22.19 -4.29 -4.97
C LEU A 15 -21.85 -2.89 -5.47
N TYR A 16 -22.85 -2.16 -5.97
CA TYR A 16 -22.65 -0.79 -6.41
C TYR A 16 -22.07 0.09 -5.29
N LEU A 17 -22.64 0.05 -4.09
CA LEU A 17 -22.16 0.81 -2.94
C LEU A 17 -20.78 0.38 -2.45
N ALA A 18 -20.44 -0.91 -2.61
CA ALA A 18 -19.13 -1.42 -2.24
C ALA A 18 -18.00 -0.90 -3.15
N TYR A 19 -18.29 -0.61 -4.42
CA TYR A 19 -17.29 -0.24 -5.43
C TYR A 19 -17.26 1.24 -5.80
N ASN A 20 -18.38 1.97 -5.61
CA ASN A 20 -18.50 3.36 -6.06
C ASN A 20 -18.28 4.37 -4.93
N GLY A 21 -17.74 5.52 -5.29
CA GLY A 21 -17.32 6.53 -4.34
C GLY A 21 -16.05 6.09 -3.60
N ARG A 22 -16.03 6.18 -2.27
CA ARG A 22 -15.00 5.58 -1.44
C ARG A 22 -15.35 4.10 -1.22
N PRO A 23 -14.63 3.17 -1.86
CA PRO A 23 -14.96 1.75 -1.75
C PRO A 23 -14.93 1.26 -0.30
N GLY A 24 -15.88 0.41 0.06
CA GLY A 24 -16.00 -0.12 1.40
C GLY A 24 -16.90 -1.36 1.49
N PRO A 25 -16.91 -2.06 2.64
CA PRO A 25 -17.73 -3.24 2.80
C PRO A 25 -19.21 -2.88 2.89
N THR A 26 -20.05 -3.74 2.32
CA THR A 26 -21.51 -3.73 2.49
C THR A 26 -21.96 -5.03 3.19
N TRP A 27 -23.07 -4.97 3.87
CA TRP A 27 -23.63 -6.09 4.61
C TRP A 27 -25.07 -6.35 4.19
N LEU A 28 -25.37 -7.59 3.80
CA LEU A 28 -26.72 -8.06 3.52
C LEU A 28 -27.12 -9.09 4.56
N ASP A 29 -28.20 -8.81 5.28
CA ASP A 29 -28.87 -9.79 6.13
C ASP A 29 -30.02 -10.44 5.34
N ILE A 30 -29.91 -11.75 5.12
CA ILE A 30 -30.87 -12.52 4.35
C ILE A 30 -31.45 -13.63 5.29
N PRO A 31 -32.61 -13.40 5.89
CA PRO A 31 -33.25 -14.37 6.79
C PRO A 31 -33.52 -15.73 6.13
N LEU A 32 -33.50 -16.79 6.92
CA LEU A 32 -33.63 -18.16 6.42
C LEU A 32 -34.91 -18.41 5.59
N ASN A 33 -36.01 -17.78 5.94
CA ASN A 33 -37.25 -17.87 5.19
C ASN A 33 -37.16 -17.21 3.81
N VAL A 34 -36.34 -16.16 3.67
CA VAL A 34 -36.06 -15.51 2.39
C VAL A 34 -35.16 -16.40 1.55
N GLN A 35 -34.12 -17.01 2.16
CA GLN A 35 -33.21 -17.94 1.47
C GLN A 35 -33.91 -19.16 0.91
N ALA A 36 -34.97 -19.64 1.59
CA ALA A 36 -35.72 -20.84 1.19
C ALA A 36 -36.92 -20.51 0.26
N ALA A 37 -37.17 -19.25 -0.04
CA ALA A 37 -38.33 -18.87 -0.85
C ALA A 37 -38.12 -19.30 -2.32
N MET A 38 -39.20 -19.81 -2.91
CA MET A 38 -39.25 -20.04 -4.38
C MET A 38 -39.56 -18.72 -5.07
N ILE A 39 -38.75 -18.38 -6.04
CA ILE A 39 -38.86 -17.13 -6.81
C ILE A 39 -38.73 -17.39 -8.30
N GLU A 40 -39.40 -16.59 -9.13
CA GLU A 40 -39.18 -16.58 -10.58
C GLU A 40 -38.11 -15.54 -10.91
N THR A 41 -36.99 -16.03 -11.44
CA THR A 41 -35.80 -15.16 -11.67
C THR A 41 -36.04 -14.07 -12.70
N ASP A 42 -36.93 -14.31 -13.66
CA ASP A 42 -37.26 -13.37 -14.73
C ASP A 42 -38.09 -12.17 -14.23
N ASP A 43 -38.77 -12.33 -13.10
CA ASP A 43 -39.57 -11.28 -12.46
C ASP A 43 -38.76 -10.40 -11.51
N LEU A 44 -37.48 -10.71 -11.30
CA LEU A 44 -36.62 -9.95 -10.38
C LEU A 44 -36.23 -8.59 -10.95
N ILE A 45 -36.53 -7.55 -10.19
CA ILE A 45 -36.17 -6.18 -10.52
C ILE A 45 -34.72 -5.90 -10.09
N GLY A 46 -33.93 -5.33 -11.00
CA GLY A 46 -32.56 -4.95 -10.74
C GLY A 46 -32.40 -3.57 -10.10
N PHE A 47 -31.15 -3.18 -9.88
CA PHE A 47 -30.76 -1.86 -9.40
C PHE A 47 -30.36 -0.97 -10.58
N ASP A 48 -30.98 0.23 -10.65
CA ASP A 48 -30.65 1.27 -11.62
C ASP A 48 -29.71 2.29 -10.97
N SER A 49 -28.45 2.26 -11.36
CA SER A 49 -27.43 3.16 -10.82
C SER A 49 -27.59 4.59 -11.32
N GLU A 50 -28.11 4.81 -12.54
CA GLU A 50 -28.30 6.16 -13.10
C GLU A 50 -29.44 6.88 -12.38
N ASP A 51 -30.57 6.20 -12.13
CA ASP A 51 -31.64 6.76 -11.30
C ASP A 51 -31.16 7.06 -9.88
N TYR A 52 -30.38 6.15 -9.30
CA TYR A 52 -29.82 6.34 -7.94
C TYR A 52 -28.89 7.55 -7.87
N GLU A 53 -27.99 7.72 -8.83
CA GLU A 53 -27.08 8.87 -8.92
C GLU A 53 -27.83 10.18 -9.16
N ALA A 54 -28.92 10.15 -9.93
CA ALA A 54 -29.82 11.30 -10.14
C ALA A 54 -30.66 11.68 -8.91
N GLY A 55 -30.60 10.89 -7.84
CA GLY A 55 -31.31 11.12 -6.58
C GLY A 55 -32.60 10.31 -6.43
N GLY A 56 -32.85 9.37 -7.33
CA GLY A 56 -33.93 8.37 -7.24
C GLY A 56 -33.60 7.24 -6.25
N THR A 57 -34.44 6.21 -6.23
CA THR A 57 -34.28 5.04 -5.34
C THR A 57 -33.35 3.98 -5.91
N GLY A 58 -33.09 4.04 -7.21
CA GLY A 58 -32.39 2.99 -7.97
C GLY A 58 -33.28 1.76 -8.26
N TRP A 59 -34.58 1.85 -8.01
CA TRP A 59 -35.53 0.76 -8.31
C TRP A 59 -35.94 0.83 -9.79
N ALA A 60 -35.52 -0.14 -10.57
CA ALA A 60 -35.67 -0.15 -12.02
C ALA A 60 -37.11 -0.40 -12.55
N ALA A 61 -38.12 -0.43 -11.69
CA ALA A 61 -39.51 -0.63 -12.09
C ALA A 61 -40.23 0.69 -12.41
N GLU A 62 -41.08 0.68 -13.43
CA GLU A 62 -41.88 1.84 -13.88
C GLU A 62 -42.88 2.36 -12.85
N SER A 63 -43.18 1.65 -11.76
CA SER A 63 -44.10 2.09 -10.71
C SER A 63 -43.38 2.28 -9.37
N ALA A 64 -43.07 3.53 -9.05
CA ALA A 64 -42.53 3.94 -7.74
C ALA A 64 -43.49 3.75 -6.56
N SER A 65 -44.72 3.27 -6.78
CA SER A 65 -45.79 3.15 -5.77
C SER A 65 -45.71 1.94 -4.85
N GLU A 66 -44.75 1.03 -5.08
CA GLU A 66 -44.65 -0.26 -4.35
C GLU A 66 -43.35 -0.43 -3.58
N ILE A 67 -42.56 0.60 -3.36
CA ILE A 67 -41.37 0.49 -2.51
C ILE A 67 -41.84 0.49 -1.06
N PRO A 68 -41.71 -0.64 -0.32
CA PRO A 68 -42.08 -0.66 1.10
C PRO A 68 -41.26 0.37 1.88
N GLU A 69 -41.92 1.15 2.76
CA GLU A 69 -41.28 2.20 3.60
C GLU A 69 -40.11 1.67 4.49
N ASP A 70 -40.06 0.38 4.73
CA ASP A 70 -39.08 -0.27 5.61
C ASP A 70 -37.75 -0.62 4.91
N THR A 71 -37.66 -0.39 3.59
CA THR A 71 -36.43 -0.68 2.80
C THR A 71 -35.58 0.53 2.52
N ALA A 72 -36.11 1.72 2.73
CA ALA A 72 -35.32 2.93 2.87
C ALA A 72 -34.78 2.96 4.31
N GLY A 73 -33.59 2.46 4.54
CA GLY A 73 -32.95 2.56 5.86
C GLY A 73 -32.98 4.01 6.32
N LYS A 74 -33.54 4.29 7.50
CA LYS A 74 -33.45 5.61 8.12
C LYS A 74 -31.96 5.93 8.29
N GLY A 75 -31.44 6.81 7.42
CA GLY A 75 -30.04 7.19 7.40
C GLY A 75 -29.22 6.50 6.29
N GLU A 76 -29.78 6.33 5.08
CA GLU A 76 -28.98 5.95 3.93
C GLU A 76 -27.84 6.96 3.76
N PHE A 77 -26.63 6.52 4.08
CA PHE A 77 -25.41 7.26 3.79
C PHE A 77 -25.19 7.18 2.26
N ARG A 78 -25.74 8.12 1.54
CA ARG A 78 -25.37 8.32 0.13
C ARG A 78 -23.94 8.87 0.15
N ALA A 79 -22.99 8.08 -0.26
CA ALA A 79 -21.66 8.59 -0.55
C ALA A 79 -21.82 9.67 -1.62
N LYS A 80 -21.74 10.94 -1.20
CA LYS A 80 -21.83 12.05 -2.12
C LYS A 80 -20.56 12.04 -2.97
N LEU A 81 -20.68 11.63 -4.22
CA LEU A 81 -19.59 11.70 -5.18
C LEU A 81 -19.09 13.15 -5.28
N PRO A 82 -17.79 13.37 -5.33
CA PRO A 82 -17.26 14.70 -5.52
C PRO A 82 -17.67 15.27 -6.89
N ALA A 83 -17.76 16.58 -6.97
CA ALA A 83 -17.98 17.25 -8.24
C ALA A 83 -16.84 16.97 -9.23
N ARG A 84 -17.14 16.99 -10.53
CA ARG A 84 -16.13 16.89 -11.59
C ARG A 84 -15.08 17.99 -11.46
N VAL A 85 -13.82 17.62 -11.70
CA VAL A 85 -12.71 18.58 -11.67
C VAL A 85 -12.80 19.52 -12.86
N THR A 86 -12.54 20.81 -12.62
CA THR A 86 -12.47 21.79 -13.69
C THR A 86 -11.03 21.97 -14.20
N LYS A 87 -10.88 22.44 -15.46
CA LYS A 87 -9.55 22.77 -16.00
C LYS A 87 -8.85 23.89 -15.22
N GLU A 88 -9.61 24.79 -14.61
CA GLU A 88 -9.09 25.87 -13.75
C GLU A 88 -8.40 25.27 -12.52
N THR A 89 -9.02 24.28 -11.87
CA THR A 89 -8.41 23.56 -10.73
C THR A 89 -7.12 22.85 -11.15
N ALA A 90 -7.15 22.15 -12.27
CA ALA A 90 -5.95 21.46 -12.78
C ALA A 90 -4.83 22.45 -13.13
N ARG A 91 -5.14 23.57 -13.79
CA ARG A 91 -4.17 24.64 -14.08
C ARG A 91 -3.57 25.24 -12.83
N ALA A 92 -4.39 25.50 -11.81
CA ALA A 92 -3.91 26.04 -10.53
C ALA A 92 -2.91 25.08 -9.85
N ILE A 93 -3.17 23.77 -9.88
CA ILE A 93 -2.23 22.76 -9.35
C ILE A 93 -0.93 22.75 -10.18
N ILE A 94 -1.03 22.67 -11.50
CA ILE A 94 0.12 22.63 -12.40
C ILE A 94 0.99 23.89 -12.25
N GLU A 95 0.38 25.05 -12.11
CA GLU A 95 1.08 26.32 -11.90
C GLU A 95 1.83 26.32 -10.56
N LYS A 96 1.21 25.83 -9.49
CA LYS A 96 1.88 25.68 -8.20
C LYS A 96 3.10 24.77 -8.30
N VAL A 97 2.99 23.62 -8.98
CA VAL A 97 4.12 22.72 -9.23
C VAL A 97 5.24 23.43 -10.02
N ARG A 98 4.89 24.17 -11.07
CA ARG A 98 5.86 24.88 -11.93
C ARG A 98 6.57 26.04 -11.25
N THR A 99 5.94 26.65 -10.25
CA THR A 99 6.50 27.77 -9.48
C THR A 99 7.15 27.34 -8.16
N SER A 100 7.30 26.03 -7.94
CA SER A 100 8.01 25.45 -6.80
C SER A 100 9.41 24.99 -7.21
N LYS A 101 10.37 25.11 -6.31
CA LYS A 101 11.77 24.72 -6.56
C LYS A 101 12.07 23.27 -6.19
N ARG A 102 11.33 22.74 -5.21
CA ARG A 102 11.50 21.38 -4.67
C ARG A 102 10.15 20.64 -4.56
N PRO A 103 9.36 20.56 -5.66
CA PRO A 103 8.07 19.85 -5.60
C PRO A 103 8.27 18.34 -5.51
N VAL A 104 7.31 17.66 -4.84
CA VAL A 104 7.25 16.20 -4.72
C VAL A 104 5.81 15.73 -4.90
N ILE A 105 5.62 14.64 -5.64
CA ILE A 105 4.36 13.90 -5.65
C ILE A 105 4.40 12.85 -4.54
N ASN A 106 3.41 12.86 -3.65
CA ASN A 106 3.14 11.77 -2.70
C ASN A 106 2.00 10.90 -3.25
N ALA A 107 2.36 9.75 -3.82
CA ALA A 107 1.41 8.84 -4.47
C ALA A 107 0.79 7.89 -3.43
N GLY A 108 -0.53 7.91 -3.30
CA GLY A 108 -1.30 7.04 -2.42
C GLY A 108 -2.03 5.91 -3.15
N ASN A 109 -2.53 4.93 -2.40
CA ASN A 109 -3.20 3.75 -2.96
C ASN A 109 -4.54 4.06 -3.64
N GLY A 110 -5.13 5.24 -3.40
CA GLY A 110 -6.30 5.72 -4.13
C GLY A 110 -6.09 5.73 -5.65
N ILE A 111 -4.85 5.88 -6.12
CA ILE A 111 -4.49 5.79 -7.54
C ILE A 111 -4.80 4.40 -8.11
N ARG A 112 -4.49 3.33 -7.36
CA ARG A 112 -4.80 1.95 -7.75
C ARG A 112 -6.28 1.62 -7.58
N ILE A 113 -6.85 1.99 -6.44
CA ILE A 113 -8.28 1.76 -6.13
C ILE A 113 -9.18 2.47 -7.14
N GLY A 114 -8.85 3.71 -7.50
CA GLY A 114 -9.59 4.51 -8.49
C GLY A 114 -9.29 4.14 -9.95
N ALA A 115 -8.56 3.05 -10.21
CA ALA A 115 -8.14 2.64 -11.56
C ALA A 115 -7.50 3.80 -12.37
N ALA A 116 -6.67 4.61 -11.72
CA ALA A 116 -6.07 5.83 -12.26
C ALA A 116 -4.59 5.67 -12.63
N HIS A 117 -4.01 4.46 -12.51
CA HIS A 117 -2.57 4.24 -12.64
C HIS A 117 -2.00 4.70 -14.00
N ASP A 118 -2.67 4.37 -15.10
CA ASP A 118 -2.15 4.70 -16.44
C ASP A 118 -2.11 6.20 -16.69
N VAL A 119 -3.17 6.92 -16.26
CA VAL A 119 -3.19 8.38 -16.36
C VAL A 119 -2.23 9.02 -15.35
N PHE A 120 -2.06 8.44 -14.18
CA PHE A 120 -1.06 8.85 -13.20
C PHE A 120 0.35 8.83 -13.80
N MET A 121 0.75 7.72 -14.43
CA MET A 121 2.07 7.61 -15.06
C MET A 121 2.27 8.67 -16.15
N ARG A 122 1.26 8.95 -16.99
CA ARG A 122 1.37 10.02 -18.00
C ARG A 122 1.55 11.40 -17.37
N VAL A 123 0.82 11.69 -16.28
CA VAL A 123 0.95 12.97 -15.55
C VAL A 123 2.32 13.09 -14.90
N VAL A 124 2.81 12.02 -14.26
CA VAL A 124 4.15 11.96 -13.66
C VAL A 124 5.23 12.27 -14.69
N GLU A 125 5.20 11.61 -15.85
CA GLU A 125 6.16 11.83 -16.94
C GLU A 125 6.13 13.27 -17.47
N LYS A 126 4.94 13.87 -17.58
CA LYS A 126 4.77 15.25 -18.05
C LYS A 126 5.19 16.30 -17.03
N LEU A 127 5.01 16.04 -15.75
CA LEU A 127 5.43 16.94 -14.67
C LEU A 127 6.96 16.84 -14.43
N GLY A 128 7.55 15.66 -14.57
CA GLY A 128 9.00 15.44 -14.47
C GLY A 128 9.58 15.67 -13.06
N ILE A 129 8.77 15.57 -12.00
CA ILE A 129 9.18 15.84 -10.62
C ILE A 129 9.28 14.56 -9.79
N PRO A 130 10.05 14.55 -8.67
CA PRO A 130 10.21 13.41 -7.79
C PRO A 130 8.88 12.82 -7.32
N VAL A 131 8.81 11.48 -7.26
CA VAL A 131 7.67 10.71 -6.76
C VAL A 131 8.08 9.90 -5.55
N VAL A 132 7.30 10.01 -4.48
CA VAL A 132 7.40 9.22 -3.25
C VAL A 132 6.09 8.45 -3.07
N THR A 133 6.17 7.18 -2.69
CA THR A 133 5.01 6.34 -2.42
C THR A 133 4.80 6.13 -0.92
N GLY A 134 3.61 5.71 -0.52
CA GLY A 134 3.35 5.19 0.83
C GLY A 134 3.54 3.67 0.89
N ALA A 135 3.46 3.10 2.09
CA ALA A 135 3.59 1.66 2.31
C ALA A 135 2.52 0.82 1.58
N ASP A 136 1.34 1.39 1.34
CA ASP A 136 0.21 0.73 0.66
C ASP A 136 0.16 1.01 -0.85
N SER A 137 1.10 1.77 -1.38
CA SER A 137 1.13 2.26 -2.77
C SER A 137 2.48 2.08 -3.45
N ILE A 138 3.29 1.15 -2.97
CA ILE A 138 4.65 0.94 -3.48
C ILE A 138 4.69 0.56 -4.95
N ASP A 139 3.60 0.00 -5.48
CA ASP A 139 3.45 -0.40 -6.87
C ASP A 139 2.86 0.70 -7.79
N CYS A 140 2.64 1.92 -7.27
CA CYS A 140 2.20 3.04 -8.10
C CYS A 140 3.25 3.49 -9.11
N ILE A 141 4.53 3.24 -8.82
CA ILE A 141 5.65 3.51 -9.71
C ILE A 141 6.74 2.46 -9.46
N TYR A 142 7.42 2.00 -10.50
CA TYR A 142 8.47 0.99 -10.38
C TYR A 142 9.82 1.57 -9.95
N ASP A 143 10.65 0.76 -9.29
CA ASP A 143 11.89 1.23 -8.64
C ASP A 143 12.91 1.84 -9.60
N GLU A 144 13.00 1.34 -10.84
CA GLU A 144 13.94 1.84 -11.85
C GLU A 144 13.47 3.12 -12.54
N HIS A 145 12.23 3.57 -12.27
CA HIS A 145 11.73 4.80 -12.88
C HIS A 145 12.57 5.99 -12.40
N PRO A 146 13.05 6.87 -13.33
CA PRO A 146 13.96 7.95 -12.98
C PRO A 146 13.38 8.98 -12.00
N LEU A 147 12.07 9.10 -11.92
CA LEU A 147 11.39 10.02 -10.99
C LEU A 147 11.04 9.36 -9.64
N TYR A 148 11.16 8.05 -9.51
CA TYR A 148 10.91 7.38 -8.23
C TYR A 148 12.07 7.53 -7.27
N ILE A 149 11.78 8.05 -6.08
CA ILE A 149 12.81 8.34 -5.07
C ILE A 149 12.79 7.34 -3.93
N GLY A 150 11.60 6.95 -3.46
CA GLY A 150 11.49 6.04 -2.33
C GLY A 150 10.11 6.07 -1.68
N LYS A 151 10.06 5.61 -0.45
CA LYS A 151 8.83 5.41 0.34
C LYS A 151 8.80 6.34 1.54
N GLY A 152 7.74 7.15 1.68
CA GLY A 152 7.54 8.01 2.84
C GLY A 152 6.85 7.29 4.00
N GLY A 153 6.98 7.84 5.20
CA GLY A 153 6.26 7.41 6.38
C GLY A 153 7.09 6.71 7.45
N ASN A 154 6.39 6.21 8.49
CA ASN A 154 7.00 5.57 9.68
C ASN A 154 7.85 4.33 9.37
N VAL A 155 7.45 3.58 8.38
CA VAL A 155 8.14 2.42 7.81
C VAL A 155 8.50 2.69 6.34
N GLY A 156 8.76 3.94 6.01
CA GLY A 156 9.34 4.35 4.75
C GLY A 156 10.86 4.23 4.76
N ASP A 157 11.48 4.59 3.66
CA ASP A 157 12.93 4.67 3.56
C ASP A 157 13.44 6.11 3.80
N ARG A 158 14.75 6.27 3.89
CA ARG A 158 15.38 7.57 4.11
C ARG A 158 15.18 8.52 2.93
N PRO A 159 15.43 8.11 1.67
CA PRO A 159 15.28 8.98 0.51
C PRO A 159 13.87 9.53 0.35
N GLY A 160 12.85 8.69 0.50
CA GLY A 160 11.45 9.11 0.42
C GLY A 160 11.08 10.12 1.50
N ASN A 161 11.50 9.87 2.75
CA ASN A 161 11.27 10.82 3.84
C ASN A 161 12.08 12.11 3.67
N PHE A 162 13.34 12.04 3.23
CA PHE A 162 14.14 13.24 2.95
C PHE A 162 13.50 14.11 1.88
N ALA A 163 13.00 13.49 0.79
CA ALA A 163 12.33 14.21 -0.29
C ALA A 163 11.07 14.94 0.21
N ILE A 164 10.20 14.27 0.94
CA ILE A 164 8.99 14.90 1.49
C ILE A 164 9.35 16.03 2.46
N GLN A 165 10.27 15.78 3.38
CA GLN A 165 10.58 16.74 4.45
C GLN A 165 11.34 17.99 3.97
N ASN A 166 12.13 17.88 2.89
CA ASN A 166 12.85 19.01 2.29
C ASN A 166 12.08 19.71 1.15
N SER A 167 10.90 19.23 0.79
CA SER A 167 10.10 19.83 -0.28
C SER A 167 9.57 21.22 0.08
N ASP A 168 9.31 22.05 -0.94
CA ASP A 168 8.58 23.32 -0.83
C ASP A 168 7.15 23.20 -1.38
N LEU A 169 6.83 22.06 -2.01
CA LEU A 169 5.47 21.69 -2.40
C LEU A 169 5.31 20.17 -2.34
N VAL A 170 4.22 19.71 -1.73
CA VAL A 170 3.75 18.32 -1.80
C VAL A 170 2.42 18.27 -2.52
N LEU A 171 2.38 17.51 -3.64
CA LEU A 171 1.14 17.12 -4.32
C LEU A 171 0.78 15.69 -3.88
N SER A 172 -0.12 15.57 -2.90
CA SER A 172 -0.60 14.29 -2.39
C SER A 172 -1.84 13.82 -3.15
N LEU A 173 -1.74 12.67 -3.82
CA LEU A 173 -2.76 12.13 -4.72
C LEU A 173 -3.31 10.80 -4.16
N GLY A 174 -4.60 10.77 -3.82
CA GLY A 174 -5.27 9.55 -3.34
C GLY A 174 -4.64 8.92 -2.11
N SER A 175 -4.05 9.74 -1.23
CA SER A 175 -3.43 9.31 0.02
C SER A 175 -4.16 9.93 1.19
N ARG A 176 -4.77 9.09 2.02
CA ARG A 176 -5.46 9.51 3.25
C ARG A 176 -4.54 10.20 4.27
N LEU A 177 -3.23 10.13 4.10
CA LEU A 177 -2.23 10.71 4.99
C LEU A 177 -2.46 10.27 6.46
N SER A 178 -2.55 8.96 6.66
CA SER A 178 -2.64 8.35 8.00
C SER A 178 -1.34 8.56 8.77
N PHE A 179 -1.36 8.31 10.11
CA PHE A 179 -0.15 8.39 10.93
C PHE A 179 1.03 7.53 10.42
N ARG A 180 0.74 6.47 9.67
CA ARG A 180 1.79 5.66 9.03
C ARG A 180 2.56 6.44 7.97
N GLN A 181 1.87 7.34 7.24
CA GLN A 181 2.47 8.18 6.22
C GLN A 181 3.10 9.46 6.78
N VAL A 182 2.47 10.07 7.78
CA VAL A 182 2.88 11.41 8.28
C VAL A 182 3.64 11.37 9.60
N GLY A 183 3.79 10.19 10.20
CA GLY A 183 4.51 10.00 11.45
C GLY A 183 3.67 10.29 12.68
N TYR A 184 4.23 9.95 13.85
CA TYR A 184 3.60 10.25 15.14
C TYR A 184 3.64 11.73 15.48
N ARG A 185 4.67 12.43 15.03
CA ARG A 185 4.80 13.88 15.15
C ARG A 185 4.32 14.56 13.87
N PHE A 186 3.04 14.31 13.53
CA PHE A 186 2.42 14.70 12.27
C PHE A 186 2.52 16.20 11.94
N THR A 187 2.58 17.10 12.94
CA THR A 187 2.77 18.53 12.73
C THR A 187 4.12 18.91 12.11
N THR A 188 5.06 17.96 12.03
CA THR A 188 6.38 18.18 11.43
C THR A 188 6.47 17.66 9.99
N TRP A 189 5.43 16.99 9.53
CA TRP A 189 5.39 16.45 8.17
C TRP A 189 5.27 17.57 7.13
N ALA A 190 6.18 17.56 6.15
CA ALA A 190 6.22 18.55 5.07
C ALA A 190 6.09 20.02 5.56
N ARG A 191 6.72 20.34 6.69
CA ARG A 191 6.50 21.56 7.48
C ARG A 191 6.78 22.88 6.78
N GLU A 192 7.59 22.87 5.73
CA GLU A 192 7.93 24.07 4.93
C GLU A 192 7.28 24.03 3.54
N ALA A 193 6.50 22.99 3.24
CA ALA A 193 5.90 22.80 1.94
C ALA A 193 4.50 23.42 1.84
N TYR A 194 4.15 23.91 0.67
CA TYR A 194 2.75 24.13 0.28
C TYR A 194 2.10 22.78 -0.02
N VAL A 195 1.05 22.41 0.72
CA VAL A 195 0.46 21.08 0.72
C VAL A 195 -0.85 21.06 -0.06
N ILE A 196 -0.84 20.39 -1.22
CA ILE A 196 -2.02 20.09 -2.03
C ILE A 196 -2.45 18.66 -1.74
N VAL A 197 -3.68 18.44 -1.30
CA VAL A 197 -4.20 17.09 -1.00
C VAL A 197 -5.44 16.82 -1.83
N ASN A 198 -5.39 15.78 -2.65
CA ASN A 198 -6.55 15.20 -3.31
C ASN A 198 -7.03 13.98 -2.53
N ASP A 199 -8.29 13.99 -2.15
CA ASP A 199 -8.99 12.84 -1.60
C ASP A 199 -10.44 12.82 -2.07
N ILE A 200 -11.01 11.62 -2.21
CA ILE A 200 -12.42 11.42 -2.55
C ILE A 200 -13.35 11.68 -1.35
N ASP A 201 -12.80 11.68 -0.14
CA ASP A 201 -13.51 11.91 1.12
C ASP A 201 -13.25 13.32 1.64
N ALA A 202 -14.31 14.15 1.65
CA ALA A 202 -14.23 15.53 2.13
C ALA A 202 -13.82 15.65 3.61
N GLU A 203 -14.08 14.63 4.43
CA GLU A 203 -13.73 14.66 5.86
C GLU A 203 -12.22 14.39 6.07
N GLU A 204 -11.60 13.61 5.22
CA GLU A 204 -10.14 13.43 5.24
C GLU A 204 -9.39 14.74 4.94
N LEU A 205 -9.97 15.62 4.13
CA LEU A 205 -9.42 16.94 3.81
C LEU A 205 -9.54 17.96 4.96
N LYS A 206 -10.41 17.71 5.94
CA LYS A 206 -10.70 18.61 7.07
C LYS A 206 -10.05 18.20 8.39
N LYS A 207 -9.35 17.05 8.42
CA LYS A 207 -8.77 16.54 9.66
C LYS A 207 -7.76 17.54 10.27
N PRO A 208 -7.76 17.72 11.59
CA PRO A 208 -6.97 18.78 12.25
C PRO A 208 -5.49 18.41 12.44
N THR A 209 -5.07 17.23 12.00
CA THR A 209 -3.71 16.71 12.21
C THR A 209 -2.67 17.27 11.24
N LEU A 210 -3.12 17.78 10.08
CA LEU A 210 -2.24 18.30 9.03
C LEU A 210 -2.69 19.67 8.60
N HIS A 211 -1.75 20.52 8.21
CA HIS A 211 -2.11 21.68 7.41
C HIS A 211 -2.30 21.25 5.95
N VAL A 212 -3.32 21.77 5.32
CA VAL A 212 -3.63 21.55 3.89
C VAL A 212 -3.89 22.92 3.30
N ASP A 213 -3.00 23.38 2.40
CA ASP A 213 -3.12 24.69 1.79
C ASP A 213 -4.14 24.70 0.64
N MET A 214 -4.20 23.59 -0.11
CA MET A 214 -5.14 23.42 -1.21
C MET A 214 -5.82 22.05 -1.14
N PRO A 215 -7.00 21.96 -0.52
CA PRO A 215 -7.81 20.75 -0.53
C PRO A 215 -8.50 20.58 -1.90
N VAL A 216 -8.38 19.38 -2.49
CA VAL A 216 -9.01 19.01 -3.77
C VAL A 216 -9.93 17.82 -3.54
N HIS A 217 -11.19 18.09 -3.27
CA HIS A 217 -12.22 17.05 -3.10
C HIS A 217 -12.65 16.55 -4.48
N ALA A 218 -12.02 15.47 -4.92
CA ALA A 218 -12.24 14.91 -6.25
C ALA A 218 -11.86 13.42 -6.30
N ASP A 219 -12.48 12.68 -7.21
CA ASP A 219 -11.94 11.39 -7.64
C ASP A 219 -10.56 11.59 -8.26
N VAL A 220 -9.60 10.77 -7.88
CA VAL A 220 -8.20 10.91 -8.32
C VAL A 220 -8.04 10.68 -9.81
N LYS A 221 -8.85 9.78 -10.41
CA LYS A 221 -8.82 9.52 -11.85
C LYS A 221 -9.36 10.73 -12.63
N ASP A 222 -10.44 11.34 -12.14
CA ASP A 222 -11.01 12.55 -12.74
C ASP A 222 -10.00 13.70 -12.70
N LEU A 223 -9.38 13.95 -11.53
CA LEU A 223 -8.34 14.97 -11.39
C LEU A 223 -7.16 14.72 -12.35
N LEU A 224 -6.62 13.51 -12.35
CA LEU A 224 -5.47 13.19 -13.19
C LEU A 224 -5.80 13.22 -14.68
N THR A 225 -7.03 12.87 -15.09
CA THR A 225 -7.49 12.97 -16.48
C THR A 225 -7.49 14.40 -16.94
N VAL A 226 -8.07 15.31 -16.15
CA VAL A 226 -8.10 16.73 -16.48
C VAL A 226 -6.71 17.37 -16.46
N MET A 227 -5.84 16.95 -15.53
CA MET A 227 -4.43 17.39 -15.53
C MET A 227 -3.68 16.89 -16.78
N ASP A 228 -3.89 15.64 -17.20
CA ASP A 228 -3.29 15.08 -18.42
C ASP A 228 -3.71 15.82 -19.67
N GLU A 229 -5.00 16.20 -19.77
CA GLU A 229 -5.52 17.04 -20.84
C GLU A 229 -4.86 18.41 -20.88
N VAL A 230 -4.85 19.12 -19.75
CA VAL A 230 -4.26 20.47 -19.64
C VAL A 230 -2.78 20.45 -20.03
N LEU A 231 -2.01 19.50 -19.47
CA LEU A 231 -0.59 19.34 -19.79
C LEU A 231 -0.35 19.02 -21.28
N SER A 232 -1.27 18.26 -21.91
CA SER A 232 -1.20 17.92 -23.33
C SER A 232 -1.56 19.11 -24.24
N GLU A 233 -2.52 19.93 -23.85
CA GLU A 233 -2.90 21.15 -24.57
C GLU A 233 -1.76 22.17 -24.55
N GLU A 234 -1.17 22.39 -23.38
CA GLU A 234 -0.07 23.32 -23.20
C GLU A 234 1.22 22.90 -23.93
N GLY A 235 1.50 21.59 -24.01
CA GLY A 235 2.62 21.08 -24.78
C GLY A 235 2.50 21.27 -26.30
N LYS A 236 1.29 21.59 -26.81
CA LYS A 236 1.02 21.84 -28.23
C LYS A 236 0.90 23.33 -28.57
N ALA A 237 0.73 24.19 -27.55
CA ALA A 237 0.52 25.62 -27.77
C ALA A 237 1.87 26.35 -27.90
N ASP A 238 2.13 26.95 -29.04
CA ASP A 238 3.19 27.93 -29.20
C ASP A 238 2.89 29.14 -28.28
N GLY A 239 3.61 29.24 -27.16
CA GLY A 239 3.46 30.33 -26.20
C GLY A 239 2.70 30.00 -24.91
N ALA A 240 2.46 28.72 -24.60
CA ALA A 240 2.00 28.32 -23.27
C ALA A 240 2.96 28.86 -22.19
N ALA A 241 2.40 29.29 -21.04
CA ALA A 241 3.18 29.77 -19.90
C ALA A 241 4.26 28.75 -19.53
N SER A 242 5.41 28.88 -20.17
CA SER A 242 6.51 27.94 -19.95
C SER A 242 7.12 28.27 -18.59
N MET A 243 7.37 27.25 -17.81
CA MET A 243 8.17 27.35 -16.59
C MET A 243 9.44 28.17 -16.88
N THR A 244 9.74 29.16 -16.03
CA THR A 244 10.98 29.95 -16.20
C THR A 244 12.20 29.06 -16.11
N GLN A 245 13.31 29.50 -16.72
CA GLN A 245 14.56 28.73 -16.67
C GLN A 245 15.02 28.50 -15.23
N GLU A 246 14.83 29.49 -14.34
CA GLU A 246 15.14 29.38 -12.91
C GLU A 246 14.47 28.18 -12.26
N TYR A 247 13.15 27.99 -12.47
CA TYR A 247 12.43 26.85 -11.88
C TYR A 247 12.81 25.52 -12.55
N LYS A 248 13.06 25.52 -13.86
CA LYS A 248 13.55 24.32 -14.56
C LYS A 248 14.89 23.83 -13.98
N ASP A 249 15.82 24.76 -13.80
CA ASP A 249 17.14 24.45 -13.26
C ASP A 249 17.04 24.00 -11.79
N ALA A 250 16.20 24.67 -10.99
CA ALA A 250 15.97 24.30 -9.59
C ALA A 250 15.33 22.91 -9.45
N GLN A 251 14.34 22.58 -10.27
CA GLN A 251 13.71 21.26 -10.23
C GLN A 251 14.61 20.15 -10.75
N ALA A 252 15.44 20.43 -11.76
CA ALA A 252 16.44 19.47 -12.23
C ALA A 252 17.49 19.18 -11.15
N GLU A 253 17.98 20.22 -10.46
CA GLU A 253 18.90 20.06 -9.34
C GLU A 253 18.23 19.33 -8.17
N TRP A 254 16.94 19.64 -7.87
CA TRP A 254 16.18 18.96 -6.85
C TRP A 254 16.05 17.45 -7.13
N LEU A 255 15.70 17.09 -8.36
CA LEU A 255 15.64 15.68 -8.77
C LEU A 255 17.00 14.99 -8.62
N ARG A 256 18.09 15.65 -9.00
CA ARG A 256 19.45 15.13 -8.85
C ARG A 256 19.81 14.89 -7.37
N ILE A 257 19.43 15.80 -6.47
CA ILE A 257 19.63 15.63 -5.03
C ILE A 257 18.85 14.42 -4.51
N CYS A 258 17.57 14.29 -4.87
CA CYS A 258 16.74 13.17 -4.45
C CYS A 258 17.29 11.83 -4.97
N GLN A 259 17.74 11.76 -6.22
CA GLN A 259 18.39 10.58 -6.79
C GLN A 259 19.71 10.26 -6.09
N GLY A 260 20.46 11.29 -5.67
CA GLY A 260 21.67 11.12 -4.85
C GLY A 260 21.33 10.44 -3.51
N TRP A 261 20.29 10.87 -2.82
CA TRP A 261 19.86 10.20 -1.59
C TRP A 261 19.41 8.76 -1.83
N LYS A 262 18.70 8.49 -2.92
CA LYS A 262 18.30 7.11 -3.27
C LYS A 262 19.51 6.21 -3.47
N HIS A 263 20.58 6.71 -4.07
CA HIS A 263 21.83 5.99 -4.26
C HIS A 263 22.58 5.79 -2.93
N ASP A 264 22.70 6.85 -2.10
CA ASP A 264 23.55 6.87 -0.92
C ASP A 264 22.93 6.17 0.31
N TYR A 265 21.59 6.07 0.34
CA TYR A 265 20.84 5.48 1.47
C TYR A 265 19.95 4.31 1.03
N PRO A 266 20.51 3.25 0.42
CA PRO A 266 19.72 2.07 0.06
C PRO A 266 19.17 1.36 1.31
N VAL A 267 18.00 0.73 1.16
CA VAL A 267 17.37 -0.03 2.25
C VAL A 267 18.17 -1.30 2.54
N VAL A 268 18.54 -2.03 1.50
CA VAL A 268 19.31 -3.27 1.64
C VAL A 268 20.80 -2.95 1.65
N LEU A 269 21.43 -3.18 2.78
CA LEU A 269 22.83 -2.86 3.04
C LEU A 269 23.72 -4.10 2.95
N PRO A 270 25.04 -3.96 2.77
CA PRO A 270 25.98 -5.08 2.79
C PRO A 270 25.85 -5.97 4.03
N LYS A 271 25.52 -5.40 5.19
CA LYS A 271 25.29 -6.18 6.42
C LYS A 271 24.10 -7.13 6.31
N HIS A 272 23.08 -6.82 5.52
CA HIS A 272 21.93 -7.71 5.28
C HIS A 272 22.35 -8.86 4.35
N MET A 273 23.07 -8.55 3.28
CA MET A 273 23.55 -9.56 2.31
C MET A 273 24.59 -10.50 2.89
N ASN A 274 25.39 -10.03 3.86
CA ASN A 274 26.40 -10.83 4.58
C ASN A 274 25.89 -11.31 5.95
N GLY A 275 24.63 -11.00 6.30
CA GLY A 275 24.00 -11.35 7.56
C GLY A 275 23.40 -12.76 7.55
N GLY A 276 22.66 -13.07 8.62
CA GLY A 276 22.15 -14.42 8.84
C GLY A 276 23.20 -15.36 9.45
N THR A 277 22.87 -16.64 9.47
CA THR A 277 23.74 -17.71 9.97
C THR A 277 23.89 -18.81 8.90
N GLU A 278 24.53 -19.91 9.21
CA GLU A 278 24.59 -21.07 8.31
C GLU A 278 23.22 -21.79 8.16
N THR A 279 22.28 -21.50 9.08
CA THR A 279 20.97 -22.15 9.14
C THR A 279 19.80 -21.18 9.04
N GLU A 280 20.06 -19.88 8.98
CA GLU A 280 19.02 -18.84 8.94
C GLU A 280 19.44 -17.68 8.01
N ALA A 281 18.60 -17.31 7.10
CA ALA A 281 18.82 -16.19 6.19
C ALA A 281 18.52 -14.83 6.88
N ASN A 282 19.05 -13.76 6.32
CA ASN A 282 18.59 -12.41 6.64
C ASN A 282 17.32 -12.09 5.84
N VAL A 283 16.27 -11.64 6.50
CA VAL A 283 14.96 -11.40 5.87
C VAL A 283 15.00 -10.27 4.83
N TYR A 284 15.88 -9.27 4.96
CA TYR A 284 16.08 -8.22 3.94
C TYR A 284 16.79 -8.76 2.70
N ALA A 285 17.79 -9.63 2.92
CA ALA A 285 18.47 -10.33 1.82
C ALA A 285 17.47 -11.21 1.05
N PHE A 286 16.60 -11.93 1.77
CA PHE A 286 15.53 -12.73 1.14
C PHE A 286 14.61 -11.87 0.29
N ALA A 287 14.03 -10.79 0.84
CA ALA A 287 13.11 -9.93 0.11
C ALA A 287 13.75 -9.32 -1.15
N TYR A 288 15.00 -8.90 -1.06
CA TYR A 288 15.78 -8.38 -2.17
C TYR A 288 16.05 -9.45 -3.24
N GLU A 289 16.59 -10.61 -2.85
CA GLU A 289 16.95 -11.70 -3.77
C GLU A 289 15.71 -12.31 -4.45
N MET A 290 14.59 -12.38 -3.75
CA MET A 290 13.33 -12.83 -4.30
C MET A 290 12.79 -11.83 -5.32
N SER A 291 12.63 -10.55 -4.93
CA SER A 291 12.00 -9.54 -5.79
C SER A 291 12.77 -9.26 -7.08
N ARG A 292 14.11 -9.28 -7.06
CA ARG A 292 14.93 -9.10 -8.26
C ARG A 292 14.78 -10.23 -9.30
N ARG A 293 14.27 -11.40 -8.89
CA ARG A 293 14.02 -12.56 -9.75
C ARG A 293 12.61 -12.63 -10.31
N LEU A 294 11.69 -11.83 -9.79
CA LEU A 294 10.32 -11.76 -10.30
C LEU A 294 10.30 -11.12 -11.69
N ASN A 295 9.25 -11.44 -12.46
CA ASN A 295 9.03 -10.86 -13.78
C ASN A 295 8.34 -9.49 -13.67
N GLU A 296 8.40 -8.69 -14.73
CA GLU A 296 7.48 -7.58 -14.94
C GLU A 296 6.03 -8.09 -14.93
N ASN A 297 5.10 -7.22 -14.55
CA ASN A 297 3.66 -7.51 -14.42
C ASN A 297 3.30 -8.58 -13.37
N GLN A 298 4.25 -9.10 -12.59
CA GLN A 298 4.01 -10.09 -11.56
C GLN A 298 3.09 -9.56 -10.45
N ILE A 299 2.17 -10.42 -9.98
CA ILE A 299 1.34 -10.10 -8.82
C ILE A 299 1.99 -10.69 -7.57
N VAL A 300 2.28 -9.82 -6.61
CA VAL A 300 2.84 -10.16 -5.29
C VAL A 300 1.80 -9.83 -4.23
N VAL A 301 1.43 -10.81 -3.42
CA VAL A 301 0.55 -10.65 -2.27
C VAL A 301 1.35 -10.84 -1.01
N VAL A 302 1.23 -9.93 -0.06
CA VAL A 302 1.95 -10.04 1.22
C VAL A 302 0.99 -10.14 2.40
N GLY A 303 1.33 -11.00 3.35
CA GLY A 303 0.67 -11.09 4.63
C GLY A 303 0.97 -9.88 5.53
N ASN A 304 1.11 -10.11 6.82
CA ASN A 304 1.46 -9.07 7.79
C ASN A 304 2.83 -9.34 8.46
N GLY A 305 3.18 -8.56 9.47
CA GLY A 305 4.44 -8.71 10.20
C GLY A 305 5.67 -8.50 9.30
N SER A 306 6.65 -9.40 9.40
CA SER A 306 7.89 -9.32 8.61
C SER A 306 7.63 -9.33 7.11
N ALA A 307 6.66 -10.10 6.62
CA ALA A 307 6.29 -10.15 5.21
C ALA A 307 5.86 -8.77 4.69
N ASN A 308 5.00 -8.04 5.42
CA ASN A 308 4.55 -6.72 5.02
C ASN A 308 5.66 -5.67 5.18
N VAL A 309 6.27 -5.59 6.37
CA VAL A 309 7.22 -4.52 6.70
C VAL A 309 8.50 -4.65 5.88
N VAL A 310 9.11 -5.85 5.84
CA VAL A 310 10.40 -6.02 5.16
C VAL A 310 10.23 -6.03 3.64
N CYS A 311 9.21 -6.73 3.11
CA CYS A 311 8.96 -6.69 1.68
C CYS A 311 8.49 -5.29 1.24
N GLY A 312 7.69 -4.59 2.05
CA GLY A 312 7.37 -3.19 1.81
C GLY A 312 8.60 -2.28 1.71
N HIS A 313 9.66 -2.58 2.46
CA HIS A 313 10.94 -1.85 2.44
C HIS A 313 11.86 -2.28 1.28
N ALA A 314 12.15 -3.59 1.21
CA ALA A 314 13.30 -4.15 0.50
C ALA A 314 12.97 -4.70 -0.89
N ASN A 315 11.68 -4.87 -1.24
CA ASN A 315 11.32 -5.34 -2.57
C ASN A 315 11.66 -4.30 -3.63
N ILE A 316 12.21 -4.80 -4.73
CA ILE A 316 12.32 -4.07 -5.98
C ILE A 316 11.01 -4.29 -6.75
N VAL A 317 10.26 -3.23 -6.98
CA VAL A 317 9.05 -3.26 -7.79
C VAL A 317 9.41 -3.03 -9.24
N LYS A 318 9.11 -3.99 -10.11
CA LYS A 318 9.33 -3.89 -11.56
C LYS A 318 8.10 -3.31 -12.26
N LYS A 319 8.29 -2.93 -13.52
CA LYS A 319 7.23 -2.32 -14.33
C LYS A 319 6.00 -3.24 -14.41
N GLY A 320 4.82 -2.67 -14.19
CA GLY A 320 3.54 -3.37 -14.27
C GLY A 320 3.21 -4.29 -13.10
N GLN A 321 4.14 -4.51 -12.16
CA GLN A 321 3.87 -5.35 -11.00
C GLN A 321 2.76 -4.78 -10.13
N ARG A 322 2.03 -5.69 -9.48
CA ARG A 322 1.07 -5.37 -8.43
C ARG A 322 1.61 -5.89 -7.09
N PHE A 323 1.57 -5.01 -6.08
CA PHE A 323 1.95 -5.37 -4.72
C PHE A 323 0.74 -5.17 -3.80
N ILE A 324 0.09 -6.29 -3.44
CA ILE A 324 -1.18 -6.31 -2.71
C ILE A 324 -0.91 -6.57 -1.23
N SER A 325 -1.31 -5.65 -0.38
CA SER A 325 -1.16 -5.75 1.06
C SER A 325 -2.40 -5.25 1.80
N ASN A 326 -2.57 -5.66 3.06
CA ASN A 326 -3.60 -5.17 3.97
C ASN A 326 -2.97 -4.41 5.14
N SER A 327 -2.07 -3.48 4.85
CA SER A 327 -1.34 -2.76 5.91
C SER A 327 -2.22 -1.81 6.73
N GLY A 328 -3.38 -1.39 6.21
CA GLY A 328 -4.34 -0.57 6.93
C GLY A 328 -4.90 -1.22 8.20
N ILE A 329 -5.22 -2.51 8.15
CA ILE A 329 -5.76 -3.31 9.27
C ILE A 329 -4.72 -4.35 9.72
N ALA A 330 -3.90 -4.84 8.80
CA ALA A 330 -2.84 -5.83 9.02
C ALA A 330 -3.36 -7.16 9.61
N SER A 331 -4.49 -7.66 9.10
CA SER A 331 -5.09 -8.92 9.54
C SER A 331 -4.15 -10.10 9.31
N MET A 332 -3.93 -10.90 10.32
CA MET A 332 -3.29 -12.21 10.17
C MET A 332 -4.19 -13.12 9.33
N GLY A 333 -3.58 -13.99 8.51
CA GLY A 333 -4.32 -14.88 7.61
C GLY A 333 -4.80 -14.25 6.29
N TYR A 334 -4.64 -12.93 6.09
CA TYR A 334 -5.05 -12.25 4.86
C TYR A 334 -4.38 -12.79 3.59
N GLY A 335 -3.09 -13.11 3.68
CA GLY A 335 -2.26 -13.37 2.49
C GLY A 335 -2.76 -14.53 1.64
N LEU A 336 -3.08 -15.69 2.21
CA LEU A 336 -3.48 -16.87 1.45
C LEU A 336 -4.82 -16.68 0.73
N PRO A 337 -5.93 -16.25 1.38
CA PRO A 337 -7.18 -15.95 0.68
C PRO A 337 -7.03 -14.84 -0.37
N ALA A 338 -6.23 -13.82 -0.10
CA ALA A 338 -5.99 -12.75 -1.07
C ALA A 338 -5.23 -13.23 -2.31
N SER A 339 -4.27 -14.16 -2.15
CA SER A 339 -3.56 -14.76 -3.29
C SER A 339 -4.48 -15.68 -4.13
N ILE A 340 -5.41 -16.37 -3.49
CA ILE A 340 -6.47 -17.12 -4.20
C ILE A 340 -7.33 -16.14 -5.01
N GLY A 341 -7.77 -15.03 -4.41
CA GLY A 341 -8.53 -14.00 -5.10
C GLY A 341 -7.76 -13.37 -6.27
N ALA A 342 -6.48 -13.10 -6.10
CA ALA A 342 -5.61 -12.60 -7.17
C ALA A 342 -5.47 -13.60 -8.31
N CYS A 343 -5.31 -14.88 -7.99
CA CYS A 343 -5.27 -15.95 -8.99
C CYS A 343 -6.59 -16.10 -9.77
N VAL A 344 -7.73 -15.93 -9.10
CA VAL A 344 -9.04 -15.95 -9.77
C VAL A 344 -9.22 -14.73 -10.68
N ALA A 345 -8.70 -13.58 -10.29
CA ALA A 345 -8.76 -12.36 -11.09
C ALA A 345 -7.82 -12.38 -12.31
N ASP A 346 -6.67 -13.03 -12.20
CA ASP A 346 -5.69 -13.20 -13.28
C ASP A 346 -5.09 -14.61 -13.26
N HIS A 347 -5.60 -15.46 -14.15
CA HIS A 347 -5.16 -16.86 -14.33
C HIS A 347 -3.94 -16.99 -15.27
N SER A 348 -3.44 -15.90 -15.81
CA SER A 348 -2.41 -15.94 -16.87
C SER A 348 -1.00 -16.11 -16.34
N GLN A 349 -0.79 -16.00 -15.02
CA GLN A 349 0.53 -16.00 -14.38
C GLN A 349 0.51 -16.64 -12.99
N ASP A 350 1.70 -16.98 -12.52
CA ASP A 350 1.89 -17.39 -11.12
C ASP A 350 1.63 -16.20 -10.16
N ILE A 351 1.01 -16.47 -9.03
CA ILE A 351 0.85 -15.50 -7.95
C ILE A 351 1.92 -15.76 -6.90
N ILE A 352 2.60 -14.72 -6.48
CA ILE A 352 3.60 -14.79 -5.40
C ILE A 352 2.93 -14.41 -4.09
N LEU A 353 2.90 -15.34 -3.15
CA LEU A 353 2.47 -15.08 -1.77
C LEU A 353 3.68 -15.05 -0.84
N ILE A 354 3.82 -13.99 -0.05
CA ILE A 354 4.79 -13.93 1.03
C ILE A 354 4.03 -13.77 2.35
N THR A 355 4.21 -14.70 3.26
CA THR A 355 3.50 -14.71 4.55
C THR A 355 4.42 -15.15 5.69
N GLY A 356 3.99 -14.99 6.94
CA GLY A 356 4.72 -15.48 8.10
C GLY A 356 4.18 -16.84 8.58
N ASP A 357 5.02 -17.57 9.28
CA ASP A 357 4.73 -18.88 9.89
C ASP A 357 3.52 -18.85 10.83
N GLY A 358 3.33 -17.77 11.60
CA GLY A 358 2.16 -17.56 12.45
C GLY A 358 0.93 -17.09 11.68
N SER A 359 1.11 -16.22 10.68
CA SER A 359 -0.01 -15.64 9.93
C SER A 359 -0.74 -16.65 9.06
N ILE A 360 -0.03 -17.55 8.39
CA ILE A 360 -0.63 -18.53 7.50
C ILE A 360 -1.55 -19.52 8.27
N GLN A 361 -1.30 -19.73 9.55
CA GLN A 361 -2.09 -20.67 10.34
C GLN A 361 -3.55 -20.27 10.52
N MET A 362 -3.90 -19.00 10.34
CA MET A 362 -5.26 -18.52 10.49
C MET A 362 -6.21 -19.08 9.41
N ASN A 363 -5.67 -19.51 8.27
CA ASN A 363 -6.43 -20.00 7.12
C ASN A 363 -5.77 -21.21 6.45
N LEU A 364 -5.13 -22.11 7.21
CA LEU A 364 -4.44 -23.30 6.66
C LEU A 364 -5.34 -24.16 5.77
N GLN A 365 -6.64 -24.24 6.10
CA GLN A 365 -7.60 -25.02 5.32
C GLN A 365 -7.70 -24.55 3.86
N GLU A 366 -7.38 -23.31 3.55
CA GLU A 366 -7.40 -22.78 2.20
C GLU A 366 -6.25 -23.31 1.30
N LEU A 367 -5.28 -24.02 1.88
CA LEU A 367 -4.31 -24.78 1.10
C LEU A 367 -4.99 -25.85 0.27
N GLU A 368 -6.09 -26.48 0.77
CA GLU A 368 -6.89 -27.40 -0.01
C GLU A 368 -7.58 -26.74 -1.20
N THR A 369 -8.06 -25.51 -1.02
CA THR A 369 -8.62 -24.70 -2.13
C THR A 369 -7.59 -24.53 -3.25
N VAL A 370 -6.36 -24.19 -2.90
CA VAL A 370 -5.25 -24.02 -3.87
C VAL A 370 -4.96 -25.30 -4.64
N VAL A 371 -4.86 -26.44 -3.95
CA VAL A 371 -4.54 -27.72 -4.57
C VAL A 371 -5.69 -28.22 -5.42
N SER A 372 -6.93 -28.23 -4.89
CA SER A 372 -8.12 -28.71 -5.60
C SER A 372 -8.36 -27.94 -6.90
N HIS A 373 -8.04 -26.66 -6.95
CA HIS A 373 -8.17 -25.82 -8.14
C HIS A 373 -6.87 -25.67 -8.95
N ARG A 374 -5.78 -26.34 -8.53
CA ARG A 374 -4.46 -26.27 -9.16
C ARG A 374 -3.97 -24.84 -9.41
N MET A 375 -4.20 -23.96 -8.44
CA MET A 375 -3.84 -22.56 -8.53
C MET A 375 -2.32 -22.39 -8.51
N PRO A 376 -1.69 -21.71 -9.48
CA PRO A 376 -0.24 -21.54 -9.53
C PRO A 376 0.23 -20.47 -8.55
N ILE A 377 0.19 -20.77 -7.25
CA ILE A 377 0.59 -19.87 -6.17
C ILE A 377 1.93 -20.33 -5.59
N LYS A 378 2.96 -19.48 -5.67
CA LYS A 378 4.27 -19.68 -5.02
C LYS A 378 4.21 -19.09 -3.62
N ILE A 379 4.16 -19.94 -2.61
CA ILE A 379 3.97 -19.56 -1.20
C ILE A 379 5.32 -19.51 -0.50
N PHE A 380 5.86 -18.31 -0.28
CA PHE A 380 7.05 -18.10 0.54
C PHE A 380 6.64 -17.83 1.98
N ILE A 381 7.05 -18.70 2.90
CA ILE A 381 6.75 -18.60 4.33
C ILE A 381 8.00 -18.13 5.06
N ILE A 382 7.98 -16.92 5.59
CA ILE A 382 9.03 -16.41 6.46
C ILE A 382 8.87 -17.07 7.82
N ASN A 383 9.75 -18.01 8.13
CA ASN A 383 9.79 -18.66 9.44
C ASN A 383 10.79 -17.95 10.34
N ASN A 384 10.27 -17.18 11.27
CA ASN A 384 11.00 -16.52 12.35
C ASN A 384 10.56 -17.02 13.73
N GLY A 385 10.03 -18.24 13.80
CA GLY A 385 9.61 -18.91 15.02
C GLY A 385 8.49 -18.19 15.77
N GLY A 386 7.62 -17.44 15.05
CA GLY A 386 6.46 -16.80 15.68
C GLY A 386 6.20 -15.35 15.32
N TYR A 387 5.74 -14.57 16.29
CA TYR A 387 5.23 -13.19 16.09
C TYR A 387 6.32 -12.14 16.30
N HIS A 388 7.21 -12.02 15.32
CA HIS A 388 8.44 -11.22 15.42
C HIS A 388 8.21 -9.73 15.74
N SER A 389 7.17 -9.09 15.21
CA SER A 389 6.85 -7.69 15.53
C SER A 389 6.52 -7.51 17.02
N ILE A 390 5.79 -8.47 17.61
CA ILE A 390 5.45 -8.48 19.03
C ILE A 390 6.70 -8.79 19.86
N ARG A 391 7.55 -9.74 19.41
CA ARG A 391 8.84 -10.06 20.03
C ARG A 391 9.71 -8.80 20.16
N GLN A 392 9.87 -8.02 19.10
CA GLN A 392 10.63 -6.77 19.15
C GLN A 392 10.01 -5.75 20.13
N THR A 393 8.68 -5.65 20.16
CA THR A 393 7.99 -4.75 21.09
C THR A 393 8.22 -5.18 22.54
N GLN A 394 8.06 -6.46 22.86
CA GLN A 394 8.29 -6.97 24.20
C GLN A 394 9.75 -6.75 24.63
N LYS A 395 10.73 -7.15 23.81
CA LYS A 395 12.16 -6.94 24.11
C LYS A 395 12.51 -5.48 24.34
N ASN A 396 11.99 -4.57 23.53
CA ASN A 396 12.37 -3.15 23.59
C ASN A 396 11.73 -2.39 24.77
N PHE A 397 10.54 -2.78 25.22
CA PHE A 397 9.78 -2.01 26.22
C PHE A 397 9.62 -2.72 27.56
N PHE A 398 9.59 -4.06 27.56
CA PHE A 398 9.26 -4.85 28.74
C PHE A 398 10.41 -5.76 29.19
N GLY A 399 11.30 -6.16 28.29
CA GLY A 399 12.39 -7.10 28.58
C GLY A 399 11.91 -8.56 28.65
N GLU A 400 12.67 -9.40 29.37
CA GLU A 400 12.35 -10.80 29.62
C GLU A 400 11.50 -11.00 30.87
N PRO A 401 10.62 -12.03 30.99
CA PRO A 401 10.42 -13.09 29.99
C PRO A 401 9.50 -12.64 28.83
N LEU A 402 9.70 -13.26 27.68
CA LEU A 402 8.81 -13.11 26.53
C LEU A 402 7.57 -14.00 26.72
N ILE A 403 6.38 -13.54 26.31
CA ILE A 403 5.10 -14.25 26.53
C ILE A 403 4.30 -14.29 25.22
N GLY A 404 3.82 -15.49 24.85
CA GLY A 404 2.84 -15.70 23.78
C GLY A 404 3.31 -15.30 22.37
N ILE A 405 4.62 -15.35 22.11
CA ILE A 405 5.17 -14.83 20.85
C ILE A 405 5.73 -15.90 19.92
N GLY A 406 6.11 -17.05 20.44
CA GLY A 406 6.71 -18.09 19.63
C GLY A 406 7.43 -19.16 20.45
N VAL A 407 8.28 -19.93 19.78
CA VAL A 407 9.01 -21.03 20.39
C VAL A 407 9.94 -20.55 21.52
N ASP A 408 10.54 -19.39 21.36
CA ASP A 408 11.45 -18.77 22.33
C ASP A 408 10.74 -18.23 23.59
N SER A 409 9.42 -18.03 23.58
CA SER A 409 8.67 -17.74 24.80
C SER A 409 8.32 -18.99 25.60
N GLY A 410 8.45 -20.19 25.01
CA GLY A 410 8.21 -21.47 25.66
C GLY A 410 6.76 -21.84 25.88
N ASP A 411 5.82 -21.00 25.51
CA ASP A 411 4.39 -21.16 25.71
C ASP A 411 3.56 -21.23 24.41
N LEU A 412 4.22 -21.12 23.25
CA LEU A 412 3.60 -21.19 21.93
C LEU A 412 4.47 -21.98 20.95
N GLY A 413 3.86 -22.93 20.24
CA GLY A 413 4.51 -23.73 19.21
C GLY A 413 3.88 -23.54 17.84
N PHE A 414 4.62 -23.91 16.80
CA PHE A 414 4.16 -23.86 15.40
C PHE A 414 4.30 -25.24 14.75
N PRO A 415 3.40 -25.62 13.84
CA PRO A 415 3.50 -26.88 13.13
C PRO A 415 4.70 -26.85 12.14
N SER A 416 5.21 -28.03 11.79
CA SER A 416 6.19 -28.18 10.71
C SER A 416 5.49 -27.86 9.36
N MET A 417 6.00 -26.89 8.64
CA MET A 417 5.48 -26.52 7.31
C MET A 417 5.75 -27.63 6.27
N GLU A 418 6.86 -28.37 6.41
CA GLU A 418 7.14 -29.54 5.58
C GLU A 418 6.06 -30.61 5.71
N LYS A 419 5.63 -30.93 6.95
CA LYS A 419 4.57 -31.91 7.19
C LYS A 419 3.21 -31.41 6.69
N LEU A 420 2.94 -30.13 6.83
CA LEU A 420 1.72 -29.51 6.26
C LEU A 420 1.74 -29.54 4.73
N ALA A 421 2.86 -29.21 4.11
CA ALA A 421 3.03 -29.31 2.67
C ALA A 421 2.77 -30.74 2.18
N TRP A 422 3.35 -31.72 2.85
CA TRP A 422 3.10 -33.14 2.55
C TRP A 422 1.62 -33.53 2.70
N ALA A 423 0.98 -33.11 3.79
CA ALA A 423 -0.42 -33.43 4.08
C ALA A 423 -1.41 -32.87 3.04
N TYR A 424 -1.14 -31.68 2.53
CA TYR A 424 -1.95 -31.04 1.47
C TYR A 424 -1.46 -31.36 0.04
N GLY A 425 -0.37 -32.10 -0.12
CA GLY A 425 0.16 -32.49 -1.43
C GLY A 425 0.96 -31.42 -2.16
N PHE A 426 1.53 -30.45 -1.47
CA PHE A 426 2.42 -29.44 -2.05
C PHE A 426 3.85 -29.96 -2.19
N PRO A 427 4.56 -29.64 -3.29
CA PRO A 427 6.01 -29.61 -3.29
C PRO A 427 6.53 -28.66 -2.20
N TYR A 428 7.64 -29.03 -1.60
CA TYR A 428 8.24 -28.26 -0.50
C TYR A 428 9.71 -27.97 -0.78
N VAL A 429 10.08 -26.69 -0.57
CA VAL A 429 11.46 -26.20 -0.63
C VAL A 429 11.78 -25.53 0.70
N SER A 430 13.01 -25.65 1.19
CA SER A 430 13.49 -24.92 2.37
C SER A 430 14.73 -24.11 2.05
N ILE A 431 14.89 -22.95 2.71
CA ILE A 431 16.03 -22.05 2.59
C ILE A 431 16.62 -21.83 3.97
N HIS A 432 17.91 -22.19 4.14
CA HIS A 432 18.67 -22.13 5.38
C HIS A 432 19.93 -21.27 5.21
N GLY A 433 19.76 -19.97 5.13
CA GLY A 433 20.91 -19.05 5.05
C GLY A 433 21.02 -18.32 3.72
N ASN A 434 21.75 -17.20 3.74
CA ASN A 434 21.84 -16.29 2.58
C ASN A 434 22.46 -16.93 1.33
N LYS A 435 23.34 -17.93 1.51
CA LYS A 435 24.04 -18.59 0.39
C LYS A 435 23.09 -19.35 -0.53
N GLU A 436 21.97 -19.83 -0.01
CA GLU A 436 21.00 -20.62 -0.75
C GLU A 436 19.90 -19.76 -1.43
N LEU A 437 19.76 -18.50 -1.01
CA LEU A 437 18.64 -17.63 -1.42
C LEU A 437 18.44 -17.58 -2.94
N GLY A 438 19.53 -17.33 -3.68
CA GLY A 438 19.45 -17.19 -5.14
C GLY A 438 18.96 -18.47 -5.81
N GLU A 439 19.62 -19.59 -5.54
CA GLU A 439 19.33 -20.90 -6.16
C GLU A 439 17.94 -21.40 -5.77
N LYS A 440 17.60 -21.37 -4.48
CA LYS A 440 16.34 -21.91 -3.98
C LYS A 440 15.12 -21.08 -4.35
N VAL A 441 15.27 -19.75 -4.45
CA VAL A 441 14.21 -18.91 -4.99
C VAL A 441 13.97 -19.21 -6.47
N GLU A 442 15.03 -19.35 -7.29
CA GLU A 442 14.90 -19.73 -8.70
C GLU A 442 14.27 -21.12 -8.86
N GLU A 443 14.70 -22.10 -8.04
CA GLU A 443 14.08 -23.43 -7.99
C GLU A 443 12.58 -23.34 -7.72
N THR A 444 12.18 -22.57 -6.70
CA THR A 444 10.78 -22.39 -6.31
C THR A 444 9.95 -21.74 -7.43
N LEU A 445 10.49 -20.69 -8.05
CA LEU A 445 9.79 -19.97 -9.12
C LEU A 445 9.67 -20.80 -10.41
N ALA A 446 10.59 -21.72 -10.65
CA ALA A 446 10.61 -22.58 -11.84
C ALA A 446 9.69 -23.81 -11.73
N MET A 447 9.18 -24.15 -10.55
CA MET A 447 8.28 -25.29 -10.36
C MET A 447 6.91 -24.99 -10.97
N ASP A 448 6.31 -25.97 -11.63
CA ASP A 448 4.93 -25.87 -12.12
C ASP A 448 3.91 -25.98 -10.97
N GLY A 449 2.84 -25.18 -11.05
CA GLY A 449 1.74 -25.20 -10.08
C GLY A 449 2.09 -24.63 -8.69
N PRO A 450 1.32 -24.99 -7.66
CA PRO A 450 1.53 -24.48 -6.32
C PRO A 450 2.74 -25.12 -5.63
N VAL A 451 3.48 -24.31 -4.86
CA VAL A 451 4.63 -24.76 -4.08
C VAL A 451 4.74 -24.00 -2.77
N ILE A 452 5.20 -24.64 -1.72
CA ILE A 452 5.56 -24.02 -0.44
C ILE A 452 7.08 -23.94 -0.33
N CYS A 453 7.60 -22.72 -0.16
CA CYS A 453 8.99 -22.45 0.13
C CYS A 453 9.09 -21.83 1.54
N GLU A 454 9.67 -22.56 2.48
CA GLU A 454 9.90 -22.09 3.85
C GLU A 454 11.28 -21.46 3.96
N VAL A 455 11.31 -20.20 4.40
CA VAL A 455 12.54 -19.40 4.54
C VAL A 455 12.82 -19.20 6.02
N PHE A 456 13.79 -19.90 6.56
CA PHE A 456 14.24 -19.74 7.94
C PHE A 456 15.06 -18.46 8.07
N VAL A 457 14.61 -17.54 8.93
CA VAL A 457 15.24 -16.24 9.07
C VAL A 457 15.65 -15.94 10.51
N THR A 458 16.79 -15.24 10.65
CA THR A 458 17.32 -14.86 11.95
C THR A 458 16.38 -13.92 12.73
N LEU A 459 16.31 -14.12 14.05
CA LEU A 459 15.55 -13.31 14.97
C LEU A 459 16.24 -11.98 15.33
N ASP A 460 17.52 -11.83 15.01
CA ASP A 460 18.31 -10.66 15.39
C ASP A 460 18.16 -9.47 14.44
N GLN A 461 17.44 -9.64 13.31
CA GLN A 461 17.22 -8.57 12.36
C GLN A 461 16.06 -7.67 12.80
N ASN A 462 16.37 -6.45 13.19
CA ASN A 462 15.37 -5.41 13.43
C ASN A 462 14.79 -4.85 12.13
N PHE A 463 13.56 -4.35 12.20
CA PHE A 463 13.00 -3.57 11.08
C PHE A 463 13.70 -2.22 10.99
N GLU A 464 14.31 -1.93 9.84
CA GLU A 464 15.08 -0.72 9.58
C GLU A 464 15.11 -0.33 8.08
N PRO A 465 15.12 0.98 7.75
CA PRO A 465 14.91 2.08 8.69
C PRO A 465 13.47 2.17 9.17
N LYS A 466 13.24 2.74 10.35
CA LYS A 466 11.87 3.00 10.84
C LYS A 466 11.84 4.18 11.80
N SER A 467 10.68 4.79 11.96
CA SER A 467 10.43 5.73 13.05
C SER A 467 10.54 5.00 14.39
N ALA A 468 11.30 5.56 15.31
CA ALA A 468 11.48 5.00 16.65
C ALA A 468 11.60 6.13 17.67
N ALA A 469 11.16 5.89 18.92
CA ALA A 469 11.38 6.82 19.99
C ALA A 469 12.88 7.02 20.24
N LYS A 470 13.32 8.25 20.41
CA LYS A 470 14.69 8.64 20.76
C LYS A 470 14.74 9.03 22.21
N ARG A 471 15.68 8.46 22.95
CA ARG A 471 15.93 8.85 24.34
C ARG A 471 16.92 10.00 24.36
N LEU A 472 16.51 11.13 24.93
CA LEU A 472 17.37 12.29 25.14
C LEU A 472 18.32 12.06 26.32
N PRO A 473 19.40 12.88 26.46
CA PRO A 473 20.35 12.77 27.58
C PRO A 473 19.72 12.89 28.98
N ASP A 474 18.61 13.61 29.09
CA ASP A 474 17.83 13.76 30.34
C ASP A 474 16.88 12.57 30.63
N GLY A 475 16.87 11.55 29.77
CA GLY A 475 16.02 10.38 29.87
C GLY A 475 14.64 10.51 29.19
N THR A 476 14.26 11.68 28.71
CA THR A 476 12.99 11.94 28.04
C THR A 476 12.91 11.16 26.72
N LEU A 477 11.76 10.52 26.46
CA LEU A 477 11.47 9.87 25.17
C LEU A 477 10.74 10.85 24.26
N VAL A 478 11.27 11.04 23.05
CA VAL A 478 10.68 11.89 22.03
C VAL A 478 10.46 11.10 20.74
N SER A 479 9.43 11.45 19.98
CA SER A 479 9.26 10.97 18.61
C SER A 479 9.92 11.94 17.65
N PRO A 480 11.04 11.57 16.99
CA PRO A 480 11.68 12.41 15.99
C PRO A 480 10.76 12.68 14.80
N PRO A 481 11.01 13.74 14.03
CA PRO A 481 10.38 13.90 12.73
C PRO A 481 10.86 12.81 11.74
N LEU A 482 10.12 12.62 10.63
CA LEU A 482 10.35 11.50 9.71
C LEU A 482 11.69 11.54 8.95
N GLU A 483 12.38 12.67 8.90
CA GLU A 483 13.75 12.71 8.40
C GLU A 483 14.75 11.97 9.30
N ASP A 484 14.46 11.78 10.58
CA ASP A 484 15.36 11.16 11.57
C ASP A 484 14.89 9.74 11.94
N LEU A 485 15.01 8.80 10.99
CA LEU A 485 14.67 7.39 11.18
C LEU A 485 15.78 6.62 11.91
N SER A 486 15.36 5.63 12.70
CA SER A 486 16.31 4.66 13.31
C SER A 486 16.78 3.59 12.29
N PRO A 487 18.07 3.20 12.33
CA PRO A 487 19.19 3.70 13.13
C PRO A 487 19.49 5.17 12.85
N PHE A 488 19.60 6.00 13.91
CA PHE A 488 19.77 7.44 13.75
C PHE A 488 21.10 7.79 13.09
N LEU A 489 21.06 8.72 12.12
CA LEU A 489 22.25 9.25 11.48
C LEU A 489 22.96 10.27 12.40
N PRO A 490 24.29 10.46 12.24
CA PRO A 490 25.02 11.52 12.93
C PRO A 490 24.45 12.89 12.62
N ASP A 491 24.53 13.81 13.61
CA ASP A 491 24.00 15.19 13.46
C ASP A 491 24.66 15.93 12.29
N GLU A 492 25.98 15.79 12.08
CA GLU A 492 26.71 16.38 10.95
C GLU A 492 26.21 15.88 9.60
N GLU A 493 25.79 14.62 9.51
CA GLU A 493 25.24 14.05 8.30
C GLU A 493 23.83 14.57 8.05
N MET A 494 23.01 14.63 9.09
CA MET A 494 21.67 15.22 9.03
C MET A 494 21.71 16.72 8.64
N ASP A 495 22.71 17.48 9.11
CA ASP A 495 22.90 18.89 8.73
C ASP A 495 23.24 19.06 7.22
N ARG A 496 23.86 18.04 6.60
CA ARG A 496 24.11 18.04 5.13
C ARG A 496 22.89 17.63 4.32
N ILE A 497 22.03 16.77 4.86
CA ILE A 497 20.83 16.27 4.19
C ILE A 497 19.71 17.31 4.20
N MET A 498 19.54 18.02 5.33
CA MET A 498 18.42 18.94 5.51
C MET A 498 18.66 20.27 4.82
N LEU A 499 17.83 20.58 3.83
CA LEU A 499 17.82 21.86 3.10
C LEU A 499 16.93 22.90 3.78
N ILE A 500 16.21 22.50 4.81
CA ILE A 500 15.35 23.33 5.67
C ILE A 500 15.86 23.29 7.11
N PRO A 501 15.47 24.24 7.97
CA PRO A 501 15.90 24.22 9.35
C PRO A 501 15.51 22.91 10.05
N ARG A 502 16.48 22.28 10.72
CA ARG A 502 16.21 21.11 11.56
C ARG A 502 15.40 21.53 12.78
N ILE A 503 14.49 20.65 13.19
CA ILE A 503 13.79 20.81 14.45
C ILE A 503 14.78 20.53 15.57
N LYS A 504 15.21 21.60 16.25
CA LYS A 504 16.01 21.46 17.47
C LYS A 504 15.16 20.81 18.54
N LYS A 505 15.77 19.87 19.26
CA LYS A 505 15.15 19.05 20.31
C LYS A 505 14.67 19.89 21.46
#